data_3a3258a32d12e8c194eb910ead46f7f5
#
_entry.id   3a3258a32d12e8c194eb910ead46f7f5
#
_cell.length_a   1.000
_cell.length_b   1.000
_cell.length_c   1.000
_cell.angle_alpha   90.00
_cell.angle_beta   90.00
_cell.angle_gamma   90.00
#
_symmetry.space_group_name_H-M   'P 1'
#
loop_
_entity.id
_entity.type
_entity.pdbx_description
1 polymer ?
#
loop_
_entity_poly.entity_id
_entity_poly.type
_entity_poly.pdbx_seq_one_letter_code
_entity_poly.pdbx_strand_id
1 'polypeptide(L)'
;MIVGDSISHGSSGDWTWRYRLFKHLKQHDVTLDFVGPRNDLDAIATPEQGDGDDTYADPDFDPDHNARWGRPYCREMTEIAQKVAAHRPEYLLVLLGINDLFWYGHSADQNEANLRAFISNARTGNQNVKIVLGTVLDTHRASVDPEFNARVSEFNRRLVLTACDMTTTRSPIVIAATHAEFVASAHTWDGTHPNGQGELRIAAAFADTLSGQFGVGAPYPRPFPVVVEARKPAPAV
;
A
#
# COMPACT_ATOMS: atom_id res chain seq x y z
N MET A 1 -9.54 6.09 -0.37
CA MET A 1 -9.14 5.16 -1.46
C MET A 1 -7.73 4.66 -1.20
N ILE A 2 -7.54 3.36 -1.23
CA ILE A 2 -6.21 2.74 -1.15
C ILE A 2 -5.66 2.61 -2.57
N VAL A 3 -4.44 3.10 -2.79
CA VAL A 3 -3.74 3.07 -4.08
C VAL A 3 -2.46 2.25 -3.94
N GLY A 4 -2.28 1.22 -4.76
CA GLY A 4 -1.13 0.34 -4.59
C GLY A 4 -0.87 -0.61 -5.76
N ASP A 5 0.10 -1.46 -5.52
CA ASP A 5 0.49 -2.57 -6.39
C ASP A 5 0.04 -3.93 -5.83
N SER A 6 0.78 -5.00 -6.12
CA SER A 6 0.50 -6.35 -5.61
C SER A 6 0.46 -6.44 -4.09
N ILE A 7 1.29 -5.66 -3.39
CA ILE A 7 1.35 -5.62 -1.92
C ILE A 7 0.01 -5.14 -1.32
N SER A 8 -0.67 -4.25 -2.03
CA SER A 8 -1.99 -3.74 -1.62
C SER A 8 -3.16 -4.48 -2.26
N HIS A 9 -3.00 -4.98 -3.49
CA HIS A 9 -4.03 -5.77 -4.16
C HIS A 9 -4.26 -7.09 -3.42
N GLY A 10 -3.18 -7.78 -3.07
CA GLY A 10 -3.22 -9.13 -2.53
C GLY A 10 -3.50 -10.18 -3.60
N SER A 11 -3.44 -11.43 -3.22
CA SER A 11 -3.74 -12.59 -4.07
C SER A 11 -4.75 -13.51 -3.40
N SER A 12 -5.29 -14.46 -4.14
CA SER A 12 -6.23 -15.49 -3.64
C SER A 12 -5.82 -16.02 -2.27
N GLY A 13 -6.75 -15.96 -1.32
CA GLY A 13 -6.53 -16.38 0.07
C GLY A 13 -5.83 -15.35 0.97
N ASP A 14 -5.46 -14.17 0.47
CA ASP A 14 -4.95 -13.08 1.32
C ASP A 14 -6.08 -12.39 2.07
N TRP A 15 -5.78 -12.00 3.32
CA TRP A 15 -6.61 -11.03 4.03
C TRP A 15 -6.25 -9.60 3.64
N THR A 16 -5.02 -9.32 3.29
CA THR A 16 -4.42 -8.03 2.97
C THR A 16 -4.31 -7.06 4.15
N TRP A 17 -3.35 -6.14 4.08
CA TRP A 17 -3.24 -5.07 5.06
C TRP A 17 -4.47 -4.12 5.03
N ARG A 18 -5.20 -4.05 3.92
CA ARG A 18 -6.43 -3.26 3.77
C ARG A 18 -7.51 -3.77 4.71
N TYR A 19 -7.71 -5.09 4.78
CA TYR A 19 -8.61 -5.73 5.72
C TYR A 19 -8.19 -5.50 7.18
N ARG A 20 -6.87 -5.65 7.48
CA ARG A 20 -6.36 -5.41 8.85
C ARG A 20 -6.63 -3.96 9.28
N LEU A 21 -6.42 -3.00 8.40
CA LEU A 21 -6.72 -1.59 8.66
C LEU A 21 -8.23 -1.35 8.83
N PHE A 22 -9.06 -1.91 7.95
CA PHE A 22 -10.51 -1.82 8.03
C PHE A 22 -11.04 -2.31 9.39
N LYS A 23 -10.65 -3.51 9.80
CA LYS A 23 -11.09 -4.09 11.08
C LYS A 23 -10.64 -3.23 12.25
N HIS A 24 -9.41 -2.71 12.23
CA HIS A 24 -8.91 -1.82 13.28
C HIS A 24 -9.72 -0.52 13.36
N LEU A 25 -9.96 0.14 12.24
CA LEU A 25 -10.74 1.38 12.22
C LEU A 25 -12.19 1.16 12.67
N LYS A 26 -12.82 0.07 12.26
CA LYS A 26 -14.18 -0.31 12.71
C LYS A 26 -14.24 -0.57 14.21
N GLN A 27 -13.23 -1.19 14.80
CA GLN A 27 -13.14 -1.43 16.25
C GLN A 27 -13.01 -0.14 17.07
N HIS A 28 -12.63 0.95 16.42
CA HIS A 28 -12.52 2.28 17.04
C HIS A 28 -13.60 3.25 16.56
N ASP A 29 -14.78 2.72 16.17
CA ASP A 29 -15.99 3.47 15.82
C ASP A 29 -15.79 4.47 14.67
N VAL A 30 -14.78 4.24 13.80
CA VAL A 30 -14.61 5.06 12.61
C VAL A 30 -15.68 4.70 11.60
N THR A 31 -16.49 5.67 11.21
CA THR A 31 -17.33 5.54 10.03
C THR A 31 -16.45 5.67 8.81
N LEU A 32 -16.31 4.59 8.07
CA LEU A 32 -15.46 4.54 6.87
C LEU A 32 -16.20 3.87 5.72
N ASP A 33 -15.81 4.30 4.53
CA ASP A 33 -16.23 3.80 3.24
C ASP A 33 -14.97 3.74 2.38
N PHE A 34 -14.52 2.54 2.05
CA PHE A 34 -13.44 2.38 1.10
C PHE A 34 -13.99 2.58 -0.30
N VAL A 35 -13.31 3.37 -1.10
CA VAL A 35 -13.76 3.68 -2.46
C VAL A 35 -12.65 3.37 -3.46
N GLY A 36 -13.05 2.93 -4.65
CA GLY A 36 -12.10 2.63 -5.72
C GLY A 36 -12.74 1.91 -6.90
N PRO A 37 -12.01 1.77 -8.02
CA PRO A 37 -12.52 1.12 -9.22
C PRO A 37 -12.49 -0.42 -9.15
N ARG A 38 -11.99 -1.00 -8.08
CA ARG A 38 -11.81 -2.45 -7.91
C ARG A 38 -12.25 -2.87 -6.51
N ASN A 39 -12.61 -4.15 -6.37
CA ASN A 39 -13.02 -4.77 -5.11
C ASN A 39 -12.59 -6.24 -4.99
N ASP A 40 -11.62 -6.66 -5.80
CA ASP A 40 -11.14 -8.03 -5.96
C ASP A 40 -9.77 -8.26 -5.31
N LEU A 41 -9.38 -9.52 -5.18
CA LEU A 41 -8.02 -9.99 -5.04
C LEU A 41 -7.46 -10.34 -6.43
N ASP A 42 -6.14 -10.44 -6.57
CA ASP A 42 -5.55 -10.99 -7.78
C ASP A 42 -5.75 -12.51 -7.81
N ALA A 43 -6.46 -13.00 -8.82
CA ALA A 43 -6.75 -14.42 -9.01
C ALA A 43 -5.53 -15.19 -9.52
N ILE A 44 -4.37 -15.07 -8.85
CA ILE A 44 -3.22 -15.91 -9.17
C ILE A 44 -3.56 -17.36 -8.79
N ALA A 45 -3.98 -18.13 -9.79
CA ALA A 45 -4.13 -19.54 -9.64
C ALA A 45 -2.74 -20.20 -9.61
N THR A 46 -2.44 -20.95 -8.57
CA THR A 46 -1.39 -21.96 -8.64
C THR A 46 -2.00 -23.25 -9.19
N PRO A 47 -1.20 -24.13 -9.84
CA PRO A 47 -1.69 -25.43 -10.30
C PRO A 47 -2.39 -26.26 -9.22
N GLU A 48 -2.04 -26.03 -7.95
CA GLU A 48 -2.60 -26.74 -6.80
C GLU A 48 -3.89 -26.09 -6.26
N GLN A 49 -4.17 -24.83 -6.58
CA GLN A 49 -5.33 -24.07 -6.07
C GLN A 49 -6.52 -24.04 -7.04
N GLY A 50 -6.32 -24.49 -8.28
CA GLY A 50 -7.35 -24.40 -9.31
C GLY A 50 -7.57 -22.98 -9.83
N ASP A 51 -8.78 -22.65 -10.24
CA ASP A 51 -9.18 -21.31 -10.66
C ASP A 51 -9.15 -20.41 -9.42
N GLY A 52 -8.21 -19.46 -9.36
CA GLY A 52 -8.01 -18.60 -8.20
C GLY A 52 -9.28 -17.87 -7.80
N ASP A 53 -9.58 -17.86 -6.51
CA ASP A 53 -10.70 -17.10 -5.94
C ASP A 53 -10.23 -15.65 -5.72
N ASP A 54 -10.93 -14.69 -6.31
CA ASP A 54 -10.68 -13.25 -6.20
C ASP A 54 -11.56 -12.57 -5.14
N THR A 55 -12.33 -13.34 -4.38
CA THR A 55 -13.26 -12.85 -3.36
C THR A 55 -12.63 -12.85 -1.96
N TYR A 56 -13.19 -12.03 -1.05
CA TYR A 56 -12.82 -12.00 0.35
C TYR A 56 -13.68 -12.94 1.18
N ALA A 57 -13.07 -13.60 2.16
CA ALA A 57 -13.76 -14.53 3.04
C ALA A 57 -14.69 -13.86 4.05
N ASP A 58 -14.48 -12.59 4.39
CA ASP A 58 -15.33 -11.81 5.31
C ASP A 58 -16.33 -10.96 4.49
N PRO A 59 -17.62 -11.30 4.48
CA PRO A 59 -18.62 -10.56 3.71
C PRO A 59 -18.89 -9.15 4.26
N ASP A 60 -18.45 -8.84 5.48
CA ASP A 60 -18.61 -7.53 6.11
C ASP A 60 -17.43 -6.59 5.78
N PHE A 61 -16.41 -7.09 5.07
CA PHE A 61 -15.31 -6.26 4.60
C PHE A 61 -15.76 -5.40 3.43
N ASP A 62 -15.44 -4.12 3.49
CA ASP A 62 -15.54 -3.21 2.36
C ASP A 62 -14.25 -3.31 1.53
N PRO A 63 -14.26 -4.05 0.40
CA PRO A 63 -13.03 -4.39 -0.32
C PRO A 63 -12.58 -3.34 -1.33
N ASP A 64 -13.31 -2.23 -1.51
CA ASP A 64 -13.05 -1.26 -2.57
C ASP A 64 -11.64 -0.65 -2.50
N HIS A 65 -10.97 -0.60 -3.65
CA HIS A 65 -9.60 -0.09 -3.75
C HIS A 65 -9.21 0.34 -5.17
N ASN A 66 -8.03 0.95 -5.29
CA ASN A 66 -7.32 1.23 -6.54
C ASN A 66 -5.90 0.63 -6.49
N ALA A 67 -5.81 -0.67 -6.25
CA ALA A 67 -4.55 -1.41 -6.32
C ALA A 67 -4.58 -2.43 -7.45
N ARG A 68 -3.41 -2.69 -8.06
CA ARG A 68 -3.28 -3.66 -9.13
C ARG A 68 -1.90 -4.30 -9.11
N TRP A 69 -1.86 -5.62 -9.25
CA TRP A 69 -0.61 -6.38 -9.35
C TRP A 69 0.35 -5.79 -10.38
N GLY A 70 1.63 -5.62 -10.00
CA GLY A 70 2.66 -5.04 -10.87
C GLY A 70 2.55 -3.54 -11.16
N ARG A 71 1.63 -2.82 -10.51
CA ARG A 71 1.36 -1.39 -10.80
C ARG A 71 2.52 -0.49 -10.38
N PRO A 72 3.13 0.30 -11.29
CA PRO A 72 4.13 1.32 -10.96
C PRO A 72 3.52 2.72 -10.86
N TYR A 73 4.22 3.66 -10.21
CA TYR A 73 3.86 5.08 -10.23
C TYR A 73 3.75 5.65 -11.64
N CYS A 74 4.67 5.27 -12.55
CA CYS A 74 4.69 5.80 -13.91
C CYS A 74 3.42 5.50 -14.72
N ARG A 75 2.66 4.47 -14.34
CA ARG A 75 1.34 4.17 -14.91
C ARG A 75 0.23 4.84 -14.11
N GLU A 76 0.29 4.72 -12.77
CA GLU A 76 -0.79 5.22 -11.93
C GLU A 76 -0.94 6.74 -12.02
N MET A 77 0.16 7.49 -12.16
CA MET A 77 0.12 8.94 -12.29
C MET A 77 -0.74 9.42 -13.47
N THR A 78 -0.88 8.63 -14.53
CA THR A 78 -1.66 9.02 -15.72
C THR A 78 -3.16 8.84 -15.56
N GLU A 79 -3.60 8.01 -14.61
CA GLU A 79 -5.00 7.62 -14.42
C GLU A 79 -5.61 8.20 -13.14
N ILE A 80 -4.79 8.57 -12.15
CA ILE A 80 -5.24 8.92 -10.80
C ILE A 80 -6.20 10.11 -10.77
N ALA A 81 -6.04 11.10 -11.65
CA ALA A 81 -6.92 12.26 -11.71
C ALA A 81 -8.38 11.84 -11.96
N GLN A 82 -8.60 10.98 -12.94
CA GLN A 82 -9.92 10.47 -13.30
C GLN A 82 -10.52 9.62 -12.17
N LYS A 83 -9.71 8.75 -11.56
CA LYS A 83 -10.14 7.87 -10.45
C LYS A 83 -10.54 8.67 -9.22
N VAL A 84 -9.73 9.67 -8.86
CA VAL A 84 -10.04 10.57 -7.73
C VAL A 84 -11.29 11.41 -8.01
N ALA A 85 -11.47 11.91 -9.22
CA ALA A 85 -12.68 12.64 -9.59
C ALA A 85 -13.95 11.78 -9.54
N ALA A 86 -13.84 10.51 -9.97
CA ALA A 86 -14.97 9.58 -10.01
C ALA A 86 -15.39 9.09 -8.61
N HIS A 87 -14.43 8.72 -7.75
CA HIS A 87 -14.67 8.10 -6.45
C HIS A 87 -14.60 9.08 -5.27
N ARG A 88 -14.14 10.31 -5.48
CA ARG A 88 -14.09 11.41 -4.50
C ARG A 88 -13.55 11.04 -3.11
N PRO A 89 -12.41 10.33 -3.02
CA PRO A 89 -11.84 9.97 -1.73
C PRO A 89 -11.48 11.22 -0.92
N GLU A 90 -11.71 11.16 0.38
CA GLU A 90 -11.16 12.14 1.33
C GLU A 90 -9.67 11.89 1.57
N TYR A 91 -9.28 10.62 1.64
CA TYR A 91 -7.90 10.17 1.85
C TYR A 91 -7.42 9.26 0.72
N LEU A 92 -6.18 9.48 0.26
CA LEU A 92 -5.42 8.49 -0.51
C LEU A 92 -4.39 7.84 0.43
N LEU A 93 -4.49 6.53 0.61
CA LEU A 93 -3.47 5.73 1.28
C LEU A 93 -2.65 5.04 0.19
N VAL A 94 -1.41 5.47 -0.01
CA VAL A 94 -0.61 5.10 -1.19
C VAL A 94 0.57 4.25 -0.78
N LEU A 95 0.69 3.06 -1.36
CA LEU A 95 1.85 2.18 -1.22
C LEU A 95 2.27 1.70 -2.60
N LEU A 96 3.18 2.44 -3.23
CA LEU A 96 3.70 2.24 -4.59
C LEU A 96 5.20 2.54 -4.65
N GLY A 97 5.83 2.13 -5.74
CA GLY A 97 7.20 2.49 -6.08
C GLY A 97 8.15 1.31 -6.18
N ILE A 98 7.82 0.17 -5.56
CA ILE A 98 8.69 -1.01 -5.64
C ILE A 98 8.79 -1.52 -7.08
N ASN A 99 7.70 -1.53 -7.84
CA ASN A 99 7.70 -2.01 -9.23
C ASN A 99 8.49 -1.09 -10.16
N ASP A 100 8.42 0.24 -9.95
CA ASP A 100 9.22 1.19 -10.71
C ASP A 100 10.72 0.90 -10.55
N LEU A 101 11.17 0.62 -9.32
CA LEU A 101 12.55 0.33 -9.00
C LEU A 101 12.96 -1.09 -9.43
N PHE A 102 12.06 -2.07 -9.28
CA PHE A 102 12.35 -3.49 -9.47
C PHE A 102 12.25 -3.92 -10.94
N TRP A 103 11.09 -3.69 -11.56
CA TRP A 103 10.79 -4.18 -12.90
C TRP A 103 11.13 -3.18 -14.01
N TYR A 104 10.92 -1.89 -13.74
CA TYR A 104 11.15 -0.84 -14.72
C TYR A 104 12.57 -0.25 -14.62
N GLY A 105 13.33 -0.60 -13.58
CA GLY A 105 14.72 -0.17 -13.42
C GLY A 105 14.87 1.35 -13.24
N HIS A 106 13.81 2.04 -12.80
CA HIS A 106 13.85 3.47 -12.60
C HIS A 106 14.88 3.85 -11.53
N SER A 107 15.55 4.98 -11.74
CA SER A 107 16.33 5.62 -10.68
C SER A 107 15.41 6.23 -9.62
N ALA A 108 15.98 6.57 -8.47
CA ALA A 108 15.25 7.32 -7.44
C ALA A 108 14.77 8.69 -7.94
N ASP A 109 15.55 9.36 -8.81
CA ASP A 109 15.14 10.64 -9.44
C ASP A 109 13.91 10.49 -10.32
N GLN A 110 13.89 9.45 -11.16
CA GLN A 110 12.77 9.19 -12.05
C GLN A 110 11.51 8.80 -11.25
N ASN A 111 11.69 8.02 -10.19
CA ASN A 111 10.56 7.62 -9.34
C ASN A 111 10.02 8.81 -8.52
N GLU A 112 10.89 9.72 -8.07
CA GLU A 112 10.47 11.00 -7.48
C GLU A 112 9.66 11.85 -8.47
N ALA A 113 10.09 11.96 -9.73
CA ALA A 113 9.36 12.68 -10.75
C ALA A 113 7.95 12.09 -10.98
N ASN A 114 7.84 10.76 -11.02
CA ASN A 114 6.57 10.06 -11.13
C ASN A 114 5.66 10.30 -9.90
N LEU A 115 6.22 10.29 -8.70
CA LEU A 115 5.50 10.62 -7.46
C LEU A 115 4.96 12.05 -7.47
N ARG A 116 5.77 13.03 -7.88
CA ARG A 116 5.35 14.44 -8.00
C ARG A 116 4.22 14.61 -9.01
N ALA A 117 4.31 13.95 -10.15
CA ALA A 117 3.25 13.92 -11.14
C ALA A 117 1.96 13.25 -10.60
N PHE A 118 2.09 12.12 -9.89
CA PHE A 118 0.98 11.45 -9.23
C PHE A 118 0.24 12.38 -8.26
N ILE A 119 0.96 13.06 -7.35
CA ILE A 119 0.39 14.01 -6.38
C ILE A 119 -0.34 15.14 -7.09
N SER A 120 0.30 15.75 -8.09
CA SER A 120 -0.29 16.86 -8.86
C SER A 120 -1.58 16.44 -9.57
N ASN A 121 -1.56 15.27 -10.20
CA ASN A 121 -2.71 14.73 -10.92
C ASN A 121 -3.84 14.28 -9.96
N ALA A 122 -3.52 13.71 -8.81
CA ALA A 122 -4.52 13.40 -7.77
C ALA A 122 -5.27 14.66 -7.34
N ARG A 123 -4.56 15.77 -7.14
CA ARG A 123 -5.14 17.07 -6.81
C ARG A 123 -5.98 17.68 -7.93
N THR A 124 -5.70 17.33 -9.18
CA THR A 124 -6.60 17.71 -10.30
C THR A 124 -7.97 17.06 -10.18
N GLY A 125 -8.02 15.82 -9.68
CA GLY A 125 -9.28 15.13 -9.40
C GLY A 125 -10.02 15.64 -8.15
N ASN A 126 -9.29 15.95 -7.09
CA ASN A 126 -9.80 16.54 -5.84
C ASN A 126 -8.73 17.41 -5.17
N GLN A 127 -8.92 18.72 -5.20
CA GLN A 127 -7.95 19.67 -4.62
C GLN A 127 -7.83 19.60 -3.09
N ASN A 128 -8.76 18.91 -2.42
CA ASN A 128 -8.80 18.78 -0.96
C ASN A 128 -8.34 17.38 -0.48
N VAL A 129 -7.95 16.50 -1.40
CA VAL A 129 -7.57 15.13 -1.03
C VAL A 129 -6.37 15.12 -0.11
N LYS A 130 -6.49 14.43 1.02
CA LYS A 130 -5.40 14.19 1.97
C LYS A 130 -4.62 12.96 1.51
N ILE A 131 -3.30 13.02 1.53
CA ILE A 131 -2.46 11.95 0.99
C ILE A 131 -1.58 11.38 2.10
N VAL A 132 -1.65 10.09 2.31
CA VAL A 132 -0.76 9.33 3.19
C VAL A 132 0.13 8.45 2.32
N LEU A 133 1.42 8.76 2.27
CA LEU A 133 2.38 8.02 1.47
C LEU A 133 3.09 6.98 2.33
N GLY A 134 2.92 5.70 2.01
CA GLY A 134 3.71 4.61 2.56
C GLY A 134 5.10 4.58 1.94
N THR A 135 6.12 4.39 2.76
CA THR A 135 7.48 4.16 2.29
C THR A 135 7.60 2.76 1.67
N VAL A 136 8.43 2.62 0.62
CA VAL A 136 8.67 1.32 -0.03
C VAL A 136 9.27 0.34 0.96
N LEU A 137 8.69 -0.86 1.01
CA LEU A 137 9.07 -1.92 1.94
C LEU A 137 10.43 -2.54 1.62
N ASP A 138 11.03 -3.15 2.62
CA ASP A 138 12.16 -4.06 2.44
C ASP A 138 11.73 -5.31 1.65
N THR A 139 12.65 -5.84 0.84
CA THR A 139 12.45 -7.07 0.06
C THR A 139 13.68 -7.97 0.18
N HIS A 140 13.50 -9.27 -0.08
CA HIS A 140 14.63 -10.18 -0.14
C HIS A 140 15.68 -9.72 -1.15
N ARG A 141 15.27 -9.16 -2.29
CA ARG A 141 16.22 -8.60 -3.26
C ARG A 141 17.08 -7.49 -2.67
N ALA A 142 16.52 -6.60 -1.86
CA ALA A 142 17.27 -5.54 -1.22
C ALA A 142 18.35 -6.08 -0.27
N SER A 143 18.14 -7.27 0.32
CA SER A 143 19.11 -7.91 1.21
C SER A 143 20.32 -8.52 0.47
N VAL A 144 20.18 -8.84 -0.83
CA VAL A 144 21.23 -9.51 -1.64
C VAL A 144 21.76 -8.66 -2.78
N ASP A 145 21.12 -7.53 -3.09
CA ASP A 145 21.50 -6.57 -4.13
C ASP A 145 21.71 -5.18 -3.51
N PRO A 146 22.94 -4.81 -3.13
CA PRO A 146 23.23 -3.52 -2.49
C PRO A 146 22.86 -2.30 -3.34
N GLU A 147 22.95 -2.40 -4.68
CA GLU A 147 22.58 -1.30 -5.57
C GLU A 147 21.07 -1.09 -5.58
N PHE A 148 20.31 -2.18 -5.61
CA PHE A 148 18.86 -2.11 -5.48
C PHE A 148 18.44 -1.54 -4.13
N ASN A 149 19.05 -2.00 -3.04
CA ASN A 149 18.80 -1.47 -1.70
C ASN A 149 19.10 0.03 -1.60
N ALA A 150 20.21 0.47 -2.19
CA ALA A 150 20.56 1.90 -2.23
C ALA A 150 19.49 2.72 -2.99
N ARG A 151 18.95 2.21 -4.11
CA ARG A 151 17.87 2.88 -4.85
C ARG A 151 16.59 2.96 -4.05
N VAL A 152 16.19 1.88 -3.34
CA VAL A 152 15.02 1.88 -2.46
C VAL A 152 15.18 2.89 -1.33
N SER A 153 16.32 2.87 -0.64
CA SER A 153 16.63 3.78 0.46
C SER A 153 16.63 5.24 0.01
N GLU A 154 17.25 5.53 -1.13
CA GLU A 154 17.28 6.88 -1.69
C GLU A 154 15.89 7.34 -2.14
N PHE A 155 15.08 6.47 -2.73
CA PHE A 155 13.70 6.81 -3.05
C PHE A 155 12.87 7.08 -1.80
N ASN A 156 12.97 6.28 -0.75
CA ASN A 156 12.28 6.52 0.50
C ASN A 156 12.68 7.87 1.13
N ARG A 157 13.96 8.23 1.09
CA ARG A 157 14.43 9.56 1.52
C ARG A 157 13.79 10.70 0.70
N ARG A 158 13.75 10.55 -0.64
CA ARG A 158 13.14 11.53 -1.55
C ARG A 158 11.64 11.64 -1.39
N LEU A 159 10.96 10.52 -1.13
CA LEU A 159 9.52 10.48 -0.86
C LEU A 159 9.16 11.34 0.34
N VAL A 160 9.96 11.27 1.43
CA VAL A 160 9.78 12.14 2.62
C VAL A 160 9.99 13.62 2.25
N LEU A 161 11.05 13.96 1.51
CA LEU A 161 11.32 15.33 1.09
C LEU A 161 10.24 15.87 0.15
N THR A 162 9.77 15.05 -0.78
CA THR A 162 8.67 15.40 -1.68
C THR A 162 7.36 15.66 -0.92
N ALA A 163 7.07 14.86 0.10
CA ALA A 163 5.91 15.09 0.96
C ALA A 163 6.01 16.44 1.69
N CYS A 164 7.17 16.77 2.24
CA CYS A 164 7.41 18.06 2.89
C CYS A 164 7.30 19.25 1.91
N ASP A 165 7.82 19.10 0.69
CA ASP A 165 7.83 20.14 -0.34
C ASP A 165 6.43 20.39 -0.92
N MET A 166 5.65 19.32 -1.13
CA MET A 166 4.36 19.39 -1.80
C MET A 166 3.15 19.48 -0.87
N THR A 167 3.33 19.32 0.46
CA THR A 167 2.21 19.43 1.40
C THR A 167 1.62 20.83 1.41
N THR A 168 0.30 20.90 1.55
CA THR A 168 -0.41 22.18 1.70
C THR A 168 -1.48 22.06 2.78
N THR A 169 -1.91 23.17 3.35
CA THR A 169 -3.02 23.17 4.32
C THR A 169 -4.30 22.57 3.76
N ARG A 170 -4.55 22.78 2.47
CA ARG A 170 -5.75 22.30 1.78
C ARG A 170 -5.70 20.81 1.46
N SER A 171 -4.53 20.32 1.11
CA SER A 171 -4.25 18.94 0.72
C SER A 171 -2.95 18.49 1.38
N PRO A 172 -3.00 18.16 2.68
CA PRO A 172 -1.82 17.73 3.41
C PRO A 172 -1.31 16.39 2.91
N ILE A 173 0.02 16.25 2.93
CA ILE A 173 0.72 15.00 2.63
C ILE A 173 1.50 14.60 3.86
N VAL A 174 1.30 13.37 4.31
CA VAL A 174 2.00 12.80 5.47
C VAL A 174 2.58 11.43 5.11
N ILE A 175 3.55 10.97 5.92
CA ILE A 175 4.27 9.73 5.69
C ILE A 175 3.81 8.65 6.67
N ALA A 176 3.42 7.49 6.14
CA ALA A 176 3.33 6.24 6.87
C ALA A 176 4.66 5.48 6.71
N ALA A 177 5.41 5.32 7.79
CA ALA A 177 6.72 4.66 7.77
C ALA A 177 6.57 3.13 7.68
N THR A 178 5.98 2.63 6.61
CA THR A 178 5.64 1.21 6.42
C THR A 178 6.85 0.29 6.45
N HIS A 179 8.04 0.80 6.10
CA HIS A 179 9.29 0.01 6.15
C HIS A 179 9.87 -0.14 7.56
N ALA A 180 9.49 0.71 8.52
CA ALA A 180 10.21 0.84 9.80
C ALA A 180 10.13 -0.42 10.68
N GLU A 181 8.99 -1.10 10.70
CA GLU A 181 8.79 -2.35 11.46
C GLU A 181 8.69 -3.58 10.53
N PHE A 182 9.09 -3.43 9.27
CA PHE A 182 8.96 -4.47 8.25
C PHE A 182 10.33 -5.08 7.89
N VAL A 183 10.44 -6.39 8.01
CA VAL A 183 11.64 -7.17 7.66
C VAL A 183 11.23 -8.26 6.68
N ALA A 184 11.73 -8.25 5.46
CA ALA A 184 11.30 -9.14 4.39
C ALA A 184 11.38 -10.62 4.77
N SER A 185 12.46 -11.06 5.43
CA SER A 185 12.65 -12.48 5.82
C SER A 185 11.63 -12.99 6.84
N ALA A 186 10.97 -12.11 7.60
CA ALA A 186 9.99 -12.47 8.62
C ALA A 186 8.53 -12.13 8.23
N HIS A 187 8.37 -11.17 7.32
CA HIS A 187 7.09 -10.53 7.08
C HIS A 187 6.57 -10.70 5.64
N THR A 188 7.25 -11.54 4.85
CA THR A 188 6.81 -11.91 3.50
C THR A 188 6.69 -13.43 3.36
N TRP A 189 5.90 -13.88 2.39
CA TRP A 189 5.79 -15.29 2.08
C TRP A 189 6.71 -15.71 0.92
N ASP A 190 7.13 -14.77 0.06
CA ASP A 190 7.97 -15.03 -1.12
C ASP A 190 9.20 -14.09 -1.20
N GLY A 191 9.47 -13.33 -0.14
CA GLY A 191 10.53 -12.33 -0.10
C GLY A 191 10.13 -10.93 -0.57
N THR A 192 8.88 -10.73 -1.01
CA THR A 192 8.34 -9.45 -1.51
C THR A 192 6.95 -9.18 -0.96
N HIS A 193 6.03 -10.13 -1.10
CA HIS A 193 4.63 -9.95 -0.75
C HIS A 193 4.40 -10.27 0.73
N PRO A 194 3.63 -9.44 1.45
CA PRO A 194 3.46 -9.59 2.89
C PRO A 194 2.71 -10.87 3.24
N ASN A 195 3.18 -11.54 4.27
CA ASN A 195 2.41 -12.53 5.01
C ASN A 195 1.52 -11.84 6.04
N GLY A 196 0.71 -12.57 6.80
CA GLY A 196 -0.21 -11.97 7.77
C GLY A 196 0.46 -11.07 8.81
N GLN A 197 1.72 -11.37 9.20
CA GLN A 197 2.50 -10.51 10.08
C GLN A 197 2.98 -9.23 9.37
N GLY A 198 3.30 -9.31 8.09
CA GLY A 198 3.62 -8.15 7.26
C GLY A 198 2.40 -7.26 7.04
N GLU A 199 1.23 -7.85 6.76
CA GLU A 199 -0.03 -7.12 6.64
C GLU A 199 -0.36 -6.27 7.88
N LEU A 200 -0.16 -6.84 9.09
CA LEU A 200 -0.36 -6.12 10.34
C LEU A 200 0.54 -4.89 10.45
N ARG A 201 1.82 -5.00 10.06
CA ARG A 201 2.78 -3.89 10.14
C ARG A 201 2.46 -2.77 9.18
N ILE A 202 2.06 -3.13 7.96
CA ILE A 202 1.63 -2.13 6.97
C ILE A 202 0.36 -1.42 7.47
N ALA A 203 -0.64 -2.18 7.91
CA ALA A 203 -1.88 -1.62 8.46
C ALA A 203 -1.61 -0.71 9.66
N ALA A 204 -0.70 -1.12 10.56
CA ALA A 204 -0.32 -0.34 11.72
C ALA A 204 0.34 0.99 11.36
N ALA A 205 1.26 1.01 10.39
CA ALA A 205 1.90 2.24 9.95
C ALA A 205 0.87 3.25 9.41
N PHE A 206 -0.12 2.79 8.65
CA PHE A 206 -1.21 3.66 8.19
C PHE A 206 -2.15 4.07 9.32
N ALA A 207 -2.54 3.17 10.22
CA ALA A 207 -3.43 3.48 11.34
C ALA A 207 -2.79 4.50 12.30
N ASP A 208 -1.53 4.31 12.66
CA ASP A 208 -0.79 5.22 13.54
C ASP A 208 -0.67 6.61 12.91
N THR A 209 -0.44 6.67 11.60
CA THR A 209 -0.37 7.94 10.86
C THR A 209 -1.74 8.61 10.79
N LEU A 210 -2.81 7.88 10.48
CA LEU A 210 -4.18 8.42 10.46
C LEU A 210 -4.59 8.96 11.83
N SER A 211 -4.31 8.21 12.90
CA SER A 211 -4.58 8.64 14.27
C SER A 211 -3.75 9.86 14.66
N GLY A 212 -2.43 9.81 14.48
CA GLY A 212 -1.54 10.86 14.94
C GLY A 212 -1.62 12.16 14.15
N GLN A 213 -1.92 12.11 12.84
CA GLN A 213 -1.91 13.28 11.97
C GLN A 213 -3.30 13.84 11.69
N PHE A 214 -4.34 13.00 11.75
CA PHE A 214 -5.70 13.41 11.37
C PHE A 214 -6.75 13.13 12.45
N GLY A 215 -6.37 12.49 13.57
CA GLY A 215 -7.29 12.11 14.64
C GLY A 215 -8.32 11.05 14.19
N VAL A 216 -7.97 10.21 13.20
CA VAL A 216 -8.85 9.17 12.67
C VAL A 216 -8.49 7.83 13.30
N GLY A 217 -9.41 7.26 14.07
CA GLY A 217 -9.20 6.01 14.81
C GLY A 217 -8.20 6.16 15.97
N ALA A 218 -7.52 5.07 16.29
CA ALA A 218 -6.53 4.98 17.35
C ALA A 218 -5.21 4.38 16.81
N PRO A 219 -4.08 4.54 17.54
CA PRO A 219 -2.86 3.82 17.21
C PRO A 219 -3.08 2.31 17.20
N TYR A 220 -2.39 1.61 16.29
CA TYR A 220 -2.50 0.16 16.22
C TYR A 220 -1.90 -0.50 17.47
N PRO A 221 -2.54 -1.53 18.06
CA PRO A 221 -2.07 -2.12 19.31
C PRO A 221 -0.72 -2.84 19.13
N ARG A 222 0.15 -2.72 20.15
CA ARG A 222 1.39 -3.49 20.25
C ARG A 222 1.44 -4.19 21.63
N PRO A 223 2.01 -5.40 21.73
CA PRO A 223 2.62 -6.16 20.62
C PRO A 223 1.59 -6.62 19.59
N PHE A 224 2.03 -6.83 18.34
CA PHE A 224 1.14 -7.33 17.29
C PHE A 224 0.57 -8.71 17.66
N PRO A 225 -0.72 -8.95 17.37
CA PRO A 225 -1.31 -10.27 17.59
C PRO A 225 -0.66 -11.31 16.65
N VAL A 226 -0.60 -12.55 17.13
CA VAL A 226 -0.24 -13.67 16.25
C VAL A 226 -1.42 -13.93 15.32
N VAL A 227 -1.19 -13.86 14.02
CA VAL A 227 -2.20 -14.22 13.01
C VAL A 227 -1.96 -15.63 12.51
N VAL A 228 -3.03 -16.41 12.47
CA VAL A 228 -3.02 -17.69 11.78
C VAL A 228 -3.20 -17.38 10.29
N GLU A 229 -2.19 -17.70 9.50
CA GLU A 229 -2.23 -17.48 8.06
C GLU A 229 -3.09 -18.54 7.38
N ALA A 230 -3.84 -18.13 6.36
CA ALA A 230 -4.32 -19.09 5.38
C ALA A 230 -3.09 -19.76 4.74
N ARG A 231 -3.13 -21.08 4.55
CA ARG A 231 -2.02 -21.82 3.92
C ARG A 231 -1.84 -21.28 2.50
N LYS A 232 -0.76 -20.53 2.28
CA LYS A 232 -0.30 -20.27 0.92
C LYS A 232 0.60 -21.41 0.48
N PRO A 233 0.51 -21.85 -0.78
CA PRO A 233 1.49 -22.78 -1.34
C PRO A 233 2.87 -22.16 -1.31
N ALA A 234 3.89 -23.00 -1.17
CA ALA A 234 5.27 -22.56 -1.32
C ALA A 234 5.46 -21.95 -2.72
N PRO A 235 6.24 -20.85 -2.85
CA PRO A 235 6.54 -20.29 -4.15
C PRO A 235 7.17 -21.37 -5.03
N ALA A 236 6.74 -21.44 -6.29
CA ALA A 236 7.42 -22.27 -7.28
C ALA A 236 8.87 -21.77 -7.41
N VAL A 237 9.83 -22.65 -7.14
CA VAL A 237 11.27 -22.38 -7.23
C VAL A 237 11.66 -22.19 -8.69
#